data_c4e619130e9d51d3d7c7d9d583e32bb4
#
_entry.id   c4e619130e9d51d3d7c7d9d583e32bb4
#
_cell.length_a   1.000
_cell.length_b   1.000
_cell.length_c   1.000
_cell.angle_alpha   90.00
_cell.angle_beta   90.00
_cell.angle_gamma   90.00
#
_symmetry.space_group_name_H-M   'P 1'
#
loop_
_entity.id
_entity.type
_entity.pdbx_description
1 polymer ?
#
loop_
_entity_poly.entity_id
_entity_poly.type
_entity_poly.pdbx_seq_one_letter_code
_entity_poly.pdbx_strand_id
1 'polypeptide(L)'
;MNIEQVREYTLSLAGVTEDQAFGEDILNFRLEGKIFVCLWLGGGRYDMKEGVSRIALKLSPDRNIELREQFSAVRPAYHWNKTHWSDVYYEEMDEAIVTGLIKESYQLIASKLPKAIRSKYVPV
;
A
#
# COMPACT_ATOMS: atom_id res chain seq x y z
N MET A 1 -6.05 -0.27 12.88
CA MET A 1 -6.62 0.78 11.99
C MET A 1 -7.86 0.26 11.32
N ASN A 2 -8.77 1.15 10.96
CA ASN A 2 -9.91 0.83 10.12
C ASN A 2 -9.70 1.38 8.70
N ILE A 3 -10.63 1.10 7.79
CA ILE A 3 -10.56 1.53 6.38
C ILE A 3 -10.39 3.05 6.26
N GLU A 4 -11.17 3.81 7.02
CA GLU A 4 -11.12 5.27 6.95
C GLU A 4 -9.78 5.82 7.40
N GLN A 5 -9.22 5.26 8.47
CA GLN A 5 -7.92 5.67 8.99
C GLN A 5 -6.79 5.38 7.99
N VAL A 6 -6.84 4.21 7.34
CA VAL A 6 -5.86 3.86 6.30
C VAL A 6 -5.95 4.86 5.14
N ARG A 7 -7.17 5.14 4.68
CA ARG A 7 -7.40 6.09 3.60
C ARG A 7 -6.91 7.49 3.96
N GLU A 8 -7.31 7.99 5.13
CA GLU A 8 -6.92 9.32 5.58
C GLU A 8 -5.41 9.47 5.71
N TYR A 9 -4.74 8.49 6.31
CA TYR A 9 -3.30 8.53 6.44
C TYR A 9 -2.62 8.57 5.08
N THR A 10 -3.03 7.68 4.17
CA THR A 10 -2.42 7.59 2.84
C THR A 10 -2.61 8.89 2.05
N LEU A 11 -3.81 9.46 2.09
CA LEU A 11 -4.10 10.74 1.44
C LEU A 11 -3.39 11.93 2.09
N SER A 12 -2.94 11.80 3.34
CA SER A 12 -2.20 12.87 4.01
C SER A 12 -0.79 13.04 3.48
N LEU A 13 -0.25 12.03 2.79
CA LEU A 13 1.08 12.09 2.22
C LEU A 13 1.09 13.03 1.00
N ALA A 14 2.14 13.84 0.89
CA ALA A 14 2.20 14.90 -0.12
C ALA A 14 2.05 14.37 -1.54
N GLY A 15 1.13 14.94 -2.31
CA GLY A 15 0.92 14.64 -3.72
C GLY A 15 0.13 13.36 -4.02
N VAL A 16 -0.34 12.66 -3.00
CA VAL A 16 -1.08 11.41 -3.19
C VAL A 16 -2.50 11.69 -3.68
N THR A 17 -2.90 10.94 -4.71
CA THR A 17 -4.26 10.96 -5.25
C THR A 17 -4.88 9.57 -5.13
N GLU A 18 -6.20 9.50 -5.15
CA GLU A 18 -6.92 8.22 -5.14
C GLU A 18 -7.85 8.10 -6.33
N ASP A 19 -8.08 6.85 -6.76
CA ASP A 19 -9.05 6.54 -7.80
C ASP A 19 -9.59 5.11 -7.64
N GLN A 20 -10.58 4.76 -8.45
CA GLN A 20 -11.20 3.44 -8.48
C GLN A 20 -11.06 2.80 -9.86
N ALA A 21 -9.91 2.97 -10.50
CA ALA A 21 -9.68 2.49 -11.87
C ALA A 21 -9.90 0.98 -12.05
N PHE A 22 -9.76 0.19 -10.98
CA PHE A 22 -9.93 -1.27 -11.05
C PHE A 22 -11.25 -1.77 -10.47
N GLY A 23 -12.19 -0.88 -10.19
CA GLY A 23 -13.51 -1.26 -9.73
C GLY A 23 -13.91 -0.62 -8.41
N GLU A 24 -15.17 -0.84 -8.02
CA GLU A 24 -15.76 -0.22 -6.83
C GLU A 24 -15.21 -0.76 -5.51
N ASP A 25 -14.60 -1.95 -5.54
CA ASP A 25 -14.10 -2.63 -4.35
C ASP A 25 -12.66 -2.25 -4.00
N ILE A 26 -12.01 -1.43 -4.83
CA ILE A 26 -10.60 -1.10 -4.66
C ILE A 26 -10.38 0.40 -4.78
N LEU A 27 -9.67 0.97 -3.79
CA LEU A 27 -9.13 2.33 -3.90
C LEU A 27 -7.65 2.23 -4.23
N ASN A 28 -7.24 2.88 -5.32
CA ASN A 28 -5.84 2.95 -5.70
C ASN A 28 -5.28 4.30 -5.26
N PHE A 29 -4.11 4.27 -4.64
CA PHE A 29 -3.41 5.49 -4.23
C PHE A 29 -2.17 5.64 -5.09
N ARG A 30 -2.03 6.81 -5.70
CA ARG A 30 -0.96 7.09 -6.66
C ARG A 30 -0.10 8.28 -6.23
N LEU A 31 1.17 8.20 -6.59
CA LEU A 31 2.08 9.34 -6.54
C LEU A 31 2.62 9.56 -7.95
N GLU A 32 2.36 10.73 -8.52
CA GLU A 32 2.74 11.06 -9.92
C GLU A 32 2.28 9.97 -10.89
N GLY A 33 1.04 9.52 -10.72
CA GLY A 33 0.42 8.50 -11.57
C GLY A 33 0.80 7.06 -11.27
N LYS A 34 1.75 6.82 -10.38
CA LYS A 34 2.22 5.46 -10.04
C LYS A 34 1.53 4.94 -8.80
N ILE A 35 0.90 3.77 -8.91
CA ILE A 35 0.22 3.13 -7.78
C ILE A 35 1.26 2.59 -6.79
N PHE A 36 1.06 2.86 -5.51
CA PHE A 36 1.90 2.30 -4.45
C PHE A 36 1.10 1.61 -3.35
N VAL A 37 -0.18 1.93 -3.21
CA VAL A 37 -1.10 1.28 -2.27
C VAL A 37 -2.41 1.00 -2.98
N CYS A 38 -2.95 -0.21 -2.76
CA CYS A 38 -4.31 -0.55 -3.15
C CYS A 38 -5.05 -0.97 -1.88
N LEU A 39 -6.17 -0.32 -1.60
CA LEU A 39 -7.00 -0.62 -0.43
C LEU A 39 -8.24 -1.38 -0.88
N TRP A 40 -8.37 -2.63 -0.42
CA TRP A 40 -9.55 -3.44 -0.65
C TRP A 40 -10.61 -3.04 0.35
N LEU A 41 -11.82 -2.76 -0.14
CA LEU A 41 -12.92 -2.29 0.71
C LEU A 41 -13.69 -3.43 1.37
N GLY A 42 -13.25 -4.68 1.16
CA GLY A 42 -13.88 -5.86 1.75
C GLY A 42 -15.06 -6.37 0.94
N GLY A 43 -15.47 -7.63 1.18
CA GLY A 43 -16.63 -8.20 0.52
C GLY A 43 -16.52 -8.40 -0.99
N GLY A 44 -15.40 -8.07 -1.57
CA GLY A 44 -15.17 -8.18 -3.00
C GLY A 44 -15.01 -9.64 -3.43
N ARG A 45 -15.45 -9.93 -4.65
CA ARG A 45 -15.32 -11.26 -5.27
C ARG A 45 -13.88 -11.76 -5.38
N TYR A 46 -12.92 -10.87 -5.21
CA TYR A 46 -11.50 -11.20 -5.29
C TYR A 46 -10.87 -11.44 -3.94
N ASP A 47 -11.62 -11.31 -2.87
CA ASP A 47 -11.10 -11.51 -1.54
C ASP A 47 -11.29 -12.95 -1.11
N MET A 48 -10.20 -13.62 -0.79
CA MET A 48 -10.24 -15.00 -0.33
C MET A 48 -10.81 -15.13 1.07
N LYS A 49 -10.78 -14.05 1.84
CA LYS A 49 -11.39 -13.95 3.16
C LYS A 49 -12.52 -12.95 3.08
N GLU A 50 -13.69 -13.42 2.75
CA GLU A 50 -14.86 -12.58 2.62
C GLU A 50 -15.06 -11.67 3.84
N GLY A 51 -15.25 -10.37 3.58
CA GLY A 51 -15.46 -9.38 4.62
C GLY A 51 -14.20 -8.86 5.28
N VAL A 52 -13.02 -9.35 4.92
CA VAL A 52 -11.75 -8.88 5.50
C VAL A 52 -11.08 -7.89 4.56
N SER A 53 -10.86 -6.67 5.05
CA SER A 53 -10.15 -5.66 4.29
C SER A 53 -8.64 -5.82 4.42
N ARG A 54 -7.93 -5.48 3.35
CA ARG A 54 -6.47 -5.49 3.31
C ARG A 54 -5.94 -4.42 2.39
N ILE A 55 -4.66 -4.13 2.50
CA ILE A 55 -3.96 -3.27 1.54
C ILE A 55 -2.89 -4.07 0.83
N ALA A 56 -2.66 -3.74 -0.44
CA ALA A 56 -1.50 -4.22 -1.18
C ALA A 56 -0.49 -3.07 -1.22
N LEU A 57 0.76 -3.36 -0.82
CA LEU A 57 1.84 -2.38 -0.79
C LEU A 57 2.97 -2.77 -1.72
N LYS A 58 3.48 -1.81 -2.48
CA LYS A 58 4.68 -2.03 -3.28
C LYS A 58 5.91 -1.74 -2.42
N LEU A 59 6.78 -2.75 -2.28
CA LEU A 59 8.01 -2.67 -1.49
C LEU A 59 9.14 -3.34 -2.26
N SER A 60 10.38 -3.12 -1.83
CA SER A 60 11.49 -3.82 -2.45
C SER A 60 11.38 -5.34 -2.23
N PRO A 61 11.93 -6.17 -3.12
CA PRO A 61 11.85 -7.63 -2.99
C PRO A 61 12.38 -8.15 -1.65
N ASP A 62 13.52 -7.65 -1.19
CA ASP A 62 14.10 -8.07 0.08
C ASP A 62 13.22 -7.71 1.27
N ARG A 63 12.63 -6.52 1.21
CA ARG A 63 11.74 -6.05 2.28
C ARG A 63 10.47 -6.89 2.35
N ASN A 64 9.93 -7.28 1.20
CA ASN A 64 8.76 -8.16 1.14
C ASN A 64 9.04 -9.51 1.81
N ILE A 65 10.18 -10.11 1.52
CA ILE A 65 10.58 -11.38 2.12
C ILE A 65 10.72 -11.24 3.65
N GLU A 66 11.43 -10.22 4.10
CA GLU A 66 11.65 -9.95 5.51
C GLU A 66 10.33 -9.79 6.28
N LEU A 67 9.41 -8.98 5.74
CA LEU A 67 8.12 -8.72 6.38
C LEU A 67 7.24 -9.97 6.46
N ARG A 68 7.23 -10.79 5.41
CA ARG A 68 6.46 -12.03 5.39
C ARG A 68 6.97 -13.05 6.40
N GLU A 69 8.25 -13.05 6.67
CA GLU A 69 8.84 -13.90 7.69
C GLU A 69 8.54 -13.39 9.09
N GLN A 70 8.51 -12.07 9.25
CA GLN A 70 8.32 -11.43 10.54
C GLN A 70 6.85 -11.38 10.99
N PHE A 71 5.93 -11.12 10.04
CA PHE A 71 4.50 -10.90 10.35
C PHE A 71 3.60 -11.84 9.58
N SER A 72 2.77 -12.59 10.29
CA SER A 72 1.75 -13.45 9.65
C SER A 72 0.69 -12.65 8.90
N ALA A 73 0.48 -11.37 9.28
CA ALA A 73 -0.46 -10.47 8.63
C ALA A 73 0.07 -9.93 7.30
N VAL A 74 1.35 -10.16 6.98
CA VAL A 74 1.94 -9.79 5.69
C VAL A 74 2.10 -11.04 4.85
N ARG A 75 1.49 -11.04 3.66
CA ARG A 75 1.44 -12.21 2.77
C ARG A 75 1.78 -11.80 1.34
N PRO A 76 2.18 -12.77 0.48
CA PRO A 76 2.36 -12.48 -0.94
C PRO A 76 1.05 -11.91 -1.52
N ALA A 77 1.17 -10.86 -2.31
CA ALA A 77 0.00 -10.20 -2.89
C ALA A 77 -0.77 -11.16 -3.80
N TYR A 78 -2.08 -11.24 -3.60
CA TYR A 78 -2.92 -12.16 -4.37
C TYR A 78 -3.08 -11.71 -5.83
N HIS A 79 -3.29 -10.41 -6.06
CA HIS A 79 -3.58 -9.87 -7.40
C HIS A 79 -2.41 -9.15 -8.07
N TRP A 80 -1.30 -9.01 -7.38
CA TRP A 80 -0.15 -8.26 -7.87
C TRP A 80 1.08 -9.13 -7.95
N ASN A 81 2.12 -8.65 -8.63
CA ASN A 81 3.40 -9.35 -8.68
C ASN A 81 3.93 -9.57 -7.26
N LYS A 82 4.11 -10.85 -6.89
CA LYS A 82 4.45 -11.25 -5.53
C LYS A 82 5.88 -10.89 -5.11
N THR A 83 6.75 -10.60 -6.08
CA THR A 83 8.12 -10.16 -5.80
C THR A 83 8.12 -8.73 -5.27
N HIS A 84 7.29 -7.85 -5.86
CA HIS A 84 7.25 -6.42 -5.55
C HIS A 84 6.10 -5.98 -4.68
N TRP A 85 5.12 -6.85 -4.44
CA TRP A 85 3.91 -6.49 -3.72
C TRP A 85 3.61 -7.48 -2.61
N SER A 86 3.15 -6.95 -1.48
CA SER A 86 2.63 -7.76 -0.37
C SER A 86 1.24 -7.29 0.02
N ASP A 87 0.39 -8.24 0.40
CA ASP A 87 -0.88 -7.95 1.05
C ASP A 87 -0.64 -7.78 2.54
N VAL A 88 -1.20 -6.75 3.12
CA VAL A 88 -1.11 -6.46 4.56
C VAL A 88 -2.51 -6.41 5.14
N TYR A 89 -2.78 -7.31 6.07
CA TYR A 89 -4.04 -7.33 6.81
C TYR A 89 -3.91 -6.39 8.00
N TYR A 90 -4.15 -5.12 7.75
CA TYR A 90 -3.81 -4.03 8.65
C TYR A 90 -4.55 -4.06 9.99
N GLU A 91 -5.71 -4.70 10.06
CA GLU A 91 -6.44 -4.83 11.32
C GLU A 91 -5.77 -5.79 12.30
N GLU A 92 -4.91 -6.68 11.78
CA GLU A 92 -4.16 -7.65 12.57
C GLU A 92 -2.79 -7.12 13.03
N MET A 93 -2.49 -5.85 12.75
CA MET A 93 -1.18 -5.26 13.02
C MET A 93 -1.28 -3.97 13.82
N ASP A 94 -0.19 -3.63 14.49
CA ASP A 94 -0.06 -2.36 15.19
C ASP A 94 -0.14 -1.20 14.18
N GLU A 95 -0.93 -0.19 14.52
CA GLU A 95 -1.15 0.99 13.69
C GLU A 95 0.16 1.67 13.29
N ALA A 96 1.11 1.81 14.21
CA ALA A 96 2.40 2.45 13.95
C ALA A 96 3.19 1.69 12.88
N ILE A 97 3.08 0.37 12.87
CA ILE A 97 3.75 -0.48 11.88
C ILE A 97 3.09 -0.30 10.51
N VAL A 98 1.75 -0.32 10.47
CA VAL A 98 1.02 -0.15 9.21
C VAL A 98 1.31 1.20 8.56
N THR A 99 1.24 2.28 9.32
CA THR A 99 1.55 3.62 8.79
C THR A 99 2.99 3.72 8.32
N GLY A 100 3.91 3.10 9.06
CA GLY A 100 5.32 3.03 8.66
C GLY A 100 5.52 2.32 7.34
N LEU A 101 4.80 1.22 7.10
CA LEU A 101 4.89 0.47 5.86
C LEU A 101 4.28 1.24 4.67
N ILE A 102 3.18 1.92 4.88
CA ILE A 102 2.57 2.78 3.84
C ILE A 102 3.56 3.88 3.46
N LYS A 103 4.18 4.51 4.44
CA LYS A 103 5.17 5.55 4.22
C LYS A 103 6.41 5.01 3.50
N GLU A 104 6.84 3.81 3.86
CA GLU A 104 7.97 3.15 3.20
C GLU A 104 7.67 2.90 1.71
N SER A 105 6.47 2.44 1.38
CA SER A 105 6.03 2.27 -0.01
C SER A 105 6.02 3.61 -0.75
N TYR A 106 5.49 4.64 -0.12
CA TYR A 106 5.48 5.98 -0.67
C TYR A 106 6.90 6.47 -0.98
N GLN A 107 7.82 6.31 -0.04
CA GLN A 107 9.21 6.73 -0.20
C GLN A 107 9.91 5.95 -1.32
N LEU A 108 9.60 4.67 -1.47
CA LEU A 108 10.15 3.85 -2.55
C LEU A 108 9.76 4.42 -3.92
N ILE A 109 8.48 4.75 -4.11
CA ILE A 109 8.01 5.34 -5.36
C ILE A 109 8.62 6.74 -5.57
N ALA A 110 8.62 7.55 -4.52
CA ALA A 110 9.18 8.91 -4.59
C ALA A 110 10.65 8.90 -4.99
N SER A 111 11.44 7.97 -4.45
CA SER A 111 12.87 7.85 -4.75
C SER A 111 13.16 7.48 -6.20
N LYS A 112 12.20 6.88 -6.89
CA LYS A 112 12.34 6.45 -8.29
C LYS A 112 11.81 7.45 -9.30
N LEU A 113 11.27 8.58 -8.85
CA LEU A 113 10.77 9.62 -9.73
C LEU A 113 11.94 10.34 -10.42
N PRO A 114 11.69 10.95 -11.61
CA PRO A 114 12.69 11.77 -12.26
C PRO A 114 13.22 12.87 -11.31
N LYS A 115 14.50 13.18 -11.42
CA LYS A 115 15.17 14.12 -10.51
C LYS A 115 14.43 15.47 -10.38
N ALA A 116 13.89 15.99 -11.47
CA ALA A 116 13.19 17.26 -11.49
C ALA A 116 11.89 17.25 -10.65
N ILE A 117 11.26 16.08 -10.53
CA ILE A 117 10.00 15.91 -9.78
C ILE A 117 10.28 15.42 -8.37
N ARG A 118 11.28 14.57 -8.22
CA ARG A 118 11.61 13.90 -6.96
C ARG A 118 11.83 14.85 -5.80
N SER A 119 12.42 16.02 -6.07
CA SER A 119 12.70 17.00 -5.04
C SER A 119 11.45 17.55 -4.33
N LYS A 120 10.27 17.34 -4.90
CA LYS A 120 8.99 17.72 -4.26
C LYS A 120 8.64 16.80 -3.09
N TYR A 121 9.16 15.57 -3.08
CA TYR A 121 8.71 14.50 -2.18
C TYR A 121 9.83 13.94 -1.30
N VAL A 122 11.06 14.03 -1.75
CA VAL A 122 12.22 13.50 -1.04
C VAL A 122 13.14 14.66 -0.71
N PRO A 123 13.42 14.90 0.58
CA PRO A 123 14.38 15.94 0.99
C PRO A 123 15.74 15.68 0.36
N VAL A 124 16.36 16.72 -0.10
CA VAL A 124 17.69 16.64 -0.70
C VAL A 124 18.75 16.58 0.41
#